data_c0b4813f66f678bc7031be21f8fc861a
#
_entry.id   c0b4813f66f678bc7031be21f8fc861a
#
_cell.length_a   1.000
_cell.length_b   1.000
_cell.length_c   1.000
_cell.angle_alpha   90.00
_cell.angle_beta   90.00
_cell.angle_gamma   90.00
#
_symmetry.space_group_name_H-M   'P 1'
#
loop_
_entity.id
_entity.type
_entity.pdbx_description
1 polymer ?
#
loop_
_entity_poly.entity_id
_entity_poly.type
_entity_poly.pdbx_seq_one_letter_code
_entity_poly.pdbx_strand_id
1 'polypeptide(L)'
;DCLHRDGNFHLLAACNGSLDLFDTNFRLEDIIIDIICTHGRDYDFVLLDCPAGLSRDSLTLNAYCDKRIFIVTPDKSSVTDSYSLVKVLNKKFGVNENHILINKVSNRAQYERIVKTLSETIENYLGCRTKVLGGIRKINISAGQFDKYFLDGGKNDLQVNFNKVMKRLTDELSGKRIIGEIIPNRAQEFIEQDVH
;
A
#
# COMPACT_ATOMS: atom_id res chain seq x y z
N ASP A 1 11.81 -0.53 -22.85
CA ASP A 1 11.94 -1.57 -21.81
C ASP A 1 11.75 -0.91 -20.44
N CYS A 2 10.58 -1.12 -19.84
CA CYS A 2 10.21 -0.44 -18.57
C CYS A 2 10.64 -1.23 -17.33
N LEU A 3 11.29 -2.39 -17.50
CA LEU A 3 11.73 -3.24 -16.41
C LEU A 3 13.21 -3.05 -16.11
N HIS A 4 13.52 -2.49 -14.95
CA HIS A 4 14.88 -2.35 -14.42
C HIS A 4 15.16 -3.49 -13.46
N ARG A 5 16.35 -4.11 -13.58
CA ARG A 5 16.78 -5.24 -12.75
C ARG A 5 18.08 -4.90 -12.03
N ASP A 6 18.08 -5.14 -10.70
CA ASP A 6 19.27 -5.02 -9.87
C ASP A 6 19.28 -6.17 -8.86
N GLY A 7 20.08 -7.19 -9.13
CA GLY A 7 20.10 -8.43 -8.35
C GLY A 7 18.73 -9.08 -8.24
N ASN A 8 18.22 -9.22 -7.01
CA ASN A 8 16.90 -9.76 -6.70
C ASN A 8 15.79 -8.69 -6.67
N PHE A 9 16.12 -7.43 -6.95
CA PHE A 9 15.17 -6.34 -7.02
C PHE A 9 14.86 -5.99 -8.47
N HIS A 10 13.58 -6.06 -8.84
CA HIS A 10 13.11 -5.67 -10.16
C HIS A 10 12.12 -4.53 -10.01
N LEU A 11 12.28 -3.48 -10.79
CA LEU A 11 11.40 -2.32 -10.81
C LEU A 11 10.71 -2.23 -12.17
N LEU A 12 9.39 -2.34 -12.18
CA LEU A 12 8.57 -1.99 -13.33
C LEU A 12 8.15 -0.52 -13.17
N ALA A 13 8.83 0.36 -13.90
CA ALA A 13 8.53 1.78 -13.85
C ALA A 13 7.42 2.12 -14.84
N ALA A 14 6.49 3.01 -14.43
CA ALA A 14 5.56 3.61 -15.36
C ALA A 14 6.34 4.48 -16.38
N CYS A 15 6.01 4.34 -17.65
CA CYS A 15 6.57 5.21 -18.70
C CYS A 15 5.94 6.60 -18.58
N ASN A 16 6.64 7.52 -17.94
CA ASN A 16 6.21 8.91 -17.86
C ASN A 16 6.19 9.53 -19.26
N GLY A 17 5.03 10.01 -19.69
CA GLY A 17 4.88 10.83 -20.89
C GLY A 17 4.47 10.11 -22.18
N SER A 18 4.13 8.82 -22.14
CA SER A 18 3.47 8.18 -23.27
C SER A 18 2.00 8.60 -23.31
N LEU A 19 1.66 9.49 -24.22
CA LEU A 19 0.28 9.90 -24.51
C LEU A 19 -0.56 8.73 -25.03
N ASP A 20 0.08 7.70 -25.58
CA ASP A 20 -0.57 6.52 -26.14
C ASP A 20 -1.39 5.72 -25.11
N LEU A 21 -1.07 5.85 -23.82
CA LEU A 21 -1.85 5.24 -22.73
C LEU A 21 -3.18 5.96 -22.47
N PHE A 22 -3.32 7.22 -22.90
CA PHE A 22 -4.54 8.00 -22.70
C PHE A 22 -5.53 7.87 -23.88
N ASP A 23 -5.06 7.46 -25.05
CA ASP A 23 -5.89 7.33 -26.26
C ASP A 23 -6.52 5.95 -26.44
N THR A 24 -6.22 5.00 -25.57
CA THR A 24 -6.74 3.64 -25.67
C THR A 24 -7.76 3.38 -24.56
N ASN A 25 -8.84 2.67 -24.88
CA ASN A 25 -9.80 2.12 -23.91
C ASN A 25 -9.17 1.06 -22.98
N PHE A 26 -7.86 1.08 -22.83
CA PHE A 26 -7.14 0.15 -21.96
C PHE A 26 -7.29 0.58 -20.50
N ARG A 27 -7.68 -0.37 -19.69
CA ARG A 27 -7.72 -0.24 -18.24
C ARG A 27 -6.34 -0.61 -17.70
N LEU A 28 -5.63 0.38 -17.16
CA LEU A 28 -4.27 0.19 -16.64
C LEU A 28 -4.23 -0.87 -15.53
N GLU A 29 -5.24 -0.88 -14.68
CA GLU A 29 -5.38 -1.85 -13.59
C GLU A 29 -5.42 -3.30 -14.12
N ASP A 30 -6.10 -3.56 -15.24
CA ASP A 30 -6.20 -4.90 -15.82
C ASP A 30 -4.83 -5.38 -16.34
N ILE A 31 -4.07 -4.48 -16.96
CA ILE A 31 -2.71 -4.79 -17.44
C ILE A 31 -1.78 -5.12 -16.26
N ILE A 32 -1.84 -4.32 -15.18
CA ILE A 32 -1.01 -4.55 -13.99
C ILE A 32 -1.39 -5.89 -13.34
N ILE A 33 -2.66 -6.18 -13.21
CA ILE A 33 -3.16 -7.44 -12.65
C ILE A 33 -2.70 -8.63 -13.51
N ASP A 34 -2.78 -8.53 -14.84
CA ASP A 34 -2.33 -9.59 -15.75
C ASP A 34 -0.81 -9.85 -15.62
N ILE A 35 -0.01 -8.79 -15.53
CA ILE A 35 1.43 -8.90 -15.28
C ILE A 35 1.70 -9.63 -13.96
N ILE A 36 0.97 -9.28 -12.89
CA ILE A 36 1.13 -9.92 -11.57
C ILE A 36 0.68 -11.37 -11.61
N CYS A 37 -0.43 -11.69 -12.27
CA CYS A 37 -0.90 -13.06 -12.44
C CYS A 37 0.11 -13.93 -13.18
N THR A 38 0.76 -13.36 -14.21
CA THR A 38 1.70 -14.09 -15.07
C THR A 38 3.05 -14.28 -14.39
N HIS A 39 3.58 -13.25 -13.75
CA HIS A 39 4.97 -13.20 -13.28
C HIS A 39 5.11 -13.13 -11.76
N GLY A 40 4.03 -12.87 -11.01
CA GLY A 40 4.12 -12.66 -9.56
C GLY A 40 4.65 -13.88 -8.78
N ARG A 41 4.54 -15.08 -9.36
CA ARG A 41 5.05 -16.31 -8.74
C ARG A 41 6.57 -16.42 -8.73
N ASP A 42 7.24 -15.61 -9.55
CA ASP A 42 8.70 -15.57 -9.63
C ASP A 42 9.32 -14.70 -8.52
N TYR A 43 8.47 -14.06 -7.68
CA TYR A 43 8.87 -13.12 -6.65
C TYR A 43 8.36 -13.54 -5.26
N ASP A 44 9.17 -13.31 -4.24
CA ASP A 44 8.74 -13.47 -2.84
C ASP A 44 7.74 -12.37 -2.44
N PHE A 45 7.91 -11.17 -2.99
CA PHE A 45 7.05 -10.00 -2.75
C PHE A 45 6.85 -9.18 -4.02
N VAL A 46 5.63 -8.75 -4.25
CA VAL A 46 5.28 -7.75 -5.25
C VAL A 46 4.73 -6.52 -4.54
N LEU A 47 5.38 -5.37 -4.71
CA LEU A 47 4.96 -4.11 -4.12
C LEU A 47 4.32 -3.22 -5.18
N LEU A 48 3.09 -2.79 -4.93
CA LEU A 48 2.37 -1.83 -5.77
C LEU A 48 2.40 -0.46 -5.09
N ASP A 49 3.07 0.51 -5.70
CA ASP A 49 2.99 1.92 -5.28
C ASP A 49 1.76 2.56 -5.93
N CYS A 50 0.69 2.66 -5.15
CA CYS A 50 -0.58 3.18 -5.64
C CYS A 50 -0.69 4.69 -5.38
N PRO A 51 -1.18 5.47 -6.35
CA PRO A 51 -1.42 6.89 -6.15
C PRO A 51 -2.48 7.13 -5.07
N ALA A 52 -2.38 8.26 -4.40
CA ALA A 52 -3.41 8.70 -3.45
C ALA A 52 -4.73 8.99 -4.18
N GLY A 53 -5.86 8.79 -3.48
CA GLY A 53 -7.18 9.10 -3.98
C GLY A 53 -8.09 7.88 -4.16
N LEU A 54 -9.27 8.14 -4.72
CA LEU A 54 -10.36 7.18 -4.90
C LEU A 54 -10.61 6.87 -6.39
N SER A 55 -9.58 6.96 -7.23
CA SER A 55 -9.72 6.58 -8.63
C SER A 55 -10.06 5.09 -8.74
N ARG A 56 -10.78 4.71 -9.79
CA ARG A 56 -11.18 3.33 -10.04
C ARG A 56 -9.96 2.41 -10.04
N ASP A 57 -8.92 2.77 -10.77
CA ASP A 57 -7.69 1.98 -10.92
C ASP A 57 -7.03 1.74 -9.55
N SER A 58 -6.87 2.82 -8.75
CA SER A 58 -6.32 2.72 -7.41
C SER A 58 -7.15 1.81 -6.50
N LEU A 59 -8.49 1.94 -6.54
CA LEU A 59 -9.40 1.11 -5.76
C LEU A 59 -9.32 -0.37 -6.16
N THR A 60 -9.29 -0.65 -7.46
CA THR A 60 -9.21 -2.01 -8.01
C THR A 60 -7.90 -2.67 -7.60
N LEU A 61 -6.76 -1.99 -7.80
CA LEU A 61 -5.45 -2.50 -7.41
C LEU A 61 -5.36 -2.73 -5.90
N ASN A 62 -5.85 -1.79 -5.09
CA ASN A 62 -5.89 -1.96 -3.63
C ASN A 62 -6.77 -3.14 -3.20
N ALA A 63 -7.91 -3.36 -3.86
CA ALA A 63 -8.79 -4.48 -3.56
C ALA A 63 -8.15 -5.82 -3.93
N TYR A 64 -7.39 -5.85 -5.02
CA TYR A 64 -6.70 -7.03 -5.51
C TYR A 64 -5.53 -7.48 -4.62
N CYS A 65 -4.84 -6.57 -3.95
CA CYS A 65 -3.70 -6.89 -3.11
C CYS A 65 -4.07 -7.80 -1.92
N ASP A 66 -3.19 -8.75 -1.56
CA ASP A 66 -3.34 -9.55 -0.34
C ASP A 66 -3.20 -8.70 0.92
N LYS A 67 -2.30 -7.74 0.89
CA LYS A 67 -2.01 -6.80 1.98
C LYS A 67 -2.05 -5.36 1.49
N ARG A 68 -2.68 -4.51 2.27
CA ARG A 68 -2.79 -3.06 2.01
C ARG A 68 -2.18 -2.31 3.17
N ILE A 69 -1.30 -1.36 2.86
CA ILE A 69 -0.66 -0.51 3.86
C ILE A 69 -1.06 0.93 3.59
N PHE A 70 -1.90 1.49 4.46
CA PHE A 70 -2.25 2.91 4.41
C PHE A 70 -1.19 3.72 5.12
N ILE A 71 -0.51 4.58 4.38
CA ILE A 71 0.48 5.52 4.92
C ILE A 71 -0.24 6.82 5.27
N VAL A 72 -0.43 7.04 6.57
CA VAL A 72 -1.20 8.16 7.11
C VAL A 72 -0.26 9.19 7.72
N THR A 73 -0.39 10.44 7.33
CA THR A 73 0.30 11.57 7.96
C THR A 73 -0.56 12.24 9.03
N PRO A 74 0.02 12.97 10.00
CA PRO A 74 -0.71 13.57 11.13
C PRO A 74 -1.59 14.78 10.78
N ASP A 75 -1.89 15.00 9.53
CA ASP A 75 -2.83 16.05 9.10
C ASP A 75 -4.26 15.51 8.94
N LYS A 76 -5.22 16.41 9.08
CA LYS A 76 -6.64 16.05 9.08
C LYS A 76 -7.09 15.47 7.74
N SER A 77 -6.57 15.95 6.62
CA SER A 77 -6.94 15.44 5.29
C SER A 77 -6.49 14.00 5.12
N SER A 78 -5.23 13.70 5.40
CA SER A 78 -4.69 12.34 5.28
C SER A 78 -5.45 11.32 6.13
N VAL A 79 -5.84 11.68 7.36
CA VAL A 79 -6.65 10.81 8.22
C VAL A 79 -8.05 10.58 7.62
N THR A 80 -8.70 11.66 7.12
CA THR A 80 -10.03 11.58 6.52
C THR A 80 -10.02 10.78 5.22
N ASP A 81 -9.01 11.01 4.37
CA ASP A 81 -8.87 10.33 3.09
C ASP A 81 -8.60 8.83 3.28
N SER A 82 -7.76 8.49 4.26
CA SER A 82 -7.51 7.09 4.63
C SER A 82 -8.77 6.38 5.11
N TYR A 83 -9.57 7.02 5.96
CA TYR A 83 -10.87 6.47 6.37
C TYR A 83 -11.82 6.30 5.18
N SER A 84 -11.88 7.29 4.28
CA SER A 84 -12.74 7.24 3.09
C SER A 84 -12.35 6.10 2.17
N LEU A 85 -11.05 5.88 1.96
CA LEU A 85 -10.52 4.78 1.15
C LEU A 85 -10.86 3.42 1.78
N VAL A 86 -10.64 3.23 3.08
CA VAL A 86 -11.03 2.01 3.80
C VAL A 86 -12.53 1.75 3.67
N LYS A 87 -13.36 2.81 3.83
CA LYS A 87 -14.82 2.71 3.70
C LYS A 87 -15.25 2.22 2.32
N VAL A 88 -14.67 2.77 1.24
CA VAL A 88 -14.99 2.36 -0.13
C VAL A 88 -14.54 0.93 -0.38
N LEU A 89 -13.32 0.57 0.02
CA LEU A 89 -12.79 -0.80 -0.11
C LEU A 89 -13.65 -1.82 0.66
N ASN A 90 -14.09 -1.48 1.86
CA ASN A 90 -14.97 -2.35 2.62
C ASN A 90 -16.34 -2.50 1.95
N LYS A 91 -17.00 -1.38 1.60
CA LYS A 91 -18.39 -1.40 1.11
C LYS A 91 -18.51 -1.96 -0.31
N LYS A 92 -17.54 -1.66 -1.20
CA LYS A 92 -17.59 -2.11 -2.59
C LYS A 92 -16.89 -3.45 -2.83
N PHE A 93 -15.81 -3.73 -2.10
CA PHE A 93 -14.93 -4.86 -2.38
C PHE A 93 -14.82 -5.86 -1.23
N GLY A 94 -15.56 -5.67 -0.14
CA GLY A 94 -15.57 -6.60 1.00
C GLY A 94 -14.23 -6.68 1.76
N VAL A 95 -13.36 -5.67 1.63
CA VAL A 95 -12.07 -5.65 2.31
C VAL A 95 -12.26 -5.42 3.80
N ASN A 96 -11.88 -6.38 4.63
CA ASN A 96 -12.13 -6.36 6.07
C ASN A 96 -10.88 -6.26 6.95
N GLU A 97 -9.67 -6.29 6.35
CA GLU A 97 -8.41 -6.15 7.08
C GLU A 97 -7.48 -5.17 6.37
N ASN A 98 -6.95 -4.22 7.13
CA ASN A 98 -6.07 -3.18 6.61
C ASN A 98 -4.89 -2.94 7.56
N HIS A 99 -3.73 -2.58 7.01
CA HIS A 99 -2.55 -2.19 7.78
C HIS A 99 -2.39 -0.68 7.74
N ILE A 100 -2.00 -0.10 8.87
CA ILE A 100 -1.79 1.35 9.01
C ILE A 100 -0.35 1.61 9.44
N LEU A 101 0.30 2.51 8.72
CA LEU A 101 1.60 3.08 9.05
C LEU A 101 1.45 4.58 9.23
N ILE A 102 1.77 5.11 10.41
CA ILE A 102 1.72 6.55 10.64
C ILE A 102 3.08 7.16 10.30
N ASN A 103 3.12 7.98 9.26
CA ASN A 103 4.36 8.62 8.80
C ASN A 103 4.46 10.07 9.31
N LYS A 104 5.66 10.58 9.43
CA LYS A 104 5.98 11.98 9.82
C LYS A 104 5.42 12.39 11.18
N VAL A 105 5.41 11.49 12.16
CA VAL A 105 4.96 11.82 13.53
C VAL A 105 5.98 12.68 14.26
N SER A 106 5.49 13.71 14.96
CA SER A 106 6.34 14.61 15.73
C SER A 106 6.68 14.06 17.13
N ASN A 107 5.73 13.34 17.75
CA ASN A 107 5.89 12.76 19.09
C ASN A 107 4.93 11.59 19.33
N ARG A 108 5.15 10.89 20.44
CA ARG A 108 4.38 9.71 20.82
C ARG A 108 2.90 10.01 21.04
N ALA A 109 2.57 11.11 21.69
CA ALA A 109 1.18 11.49 21.96
C ALA A 109 0.38 11.73 20.67
N GLN A 110 1.01 12.36 19.67
CA GLN A 110 0.39 12.54 18.35
C GLN A 110 0.16 11.19 17.66
N TYR A 111 1.14 10.31 17.69
CA TYR A 111 1.02 8.95 17.15
C TYR A 111 -0.15 8.19 17.78
N GLU A 112 -0.18 8.10 19.12
CA GLU A 112 -1.20 7.36 19.85
C GLU A 112 -2.61 7.91 19.59
N ARG A 113 -2.76 9.24 19.51
CA ARG A 113 -4.04 9.88 19.20
C ARG A 113 -4.53 9.49 17.80
N ILE A 114 -3.68 9.52 16.78
CA ILE A 114 -4.07 9.20 15.41
C ILE A 114 -4.44 7.73 15.29
N VAL A 115 -3.59 6.85 15.83
CA VAL A 115 -3.85 5.41 15.86
C VAL A 115 -5.19 5.12 16.50
N LYS A 116 -5.41 5.64 17.71
CA LYS A 116 -6.67 5.44 18.44
C LYS A 116 -7.86 5.93 17.64
N THR A 117 -7.84 7.20 17.20
CA THR A 117 -8.97 7.80 16.48
C THR A 117 -9.29 7.04 15.19
N LEU A 118 -8.28 6.73 14.38
CA LEU A 118 -8.51 6.08 13.09
C LEU A 118 -8.94 4.62 13.26
N SER A 119 -8.28 3.84 14.13
CA SER A 119 -8.64 2.45 14.35
C SER A 119 -10.03 2.30 14.96
N GLU A 120 -10.34 3.07 16.02
CA GLU A 120 -11.67 3.04 16.64
C GLU A 120 -12.77 3.46 15.65
N THR A 121 -12.50 4.47 14.80
CA THR A 121 -13.48 4.90 13.80
C THR A 121 -13.72 3.81 12.75
N ILE A 122 -12.66 3.18 12.24
CA ILE A 122 -12.77 2.11 11.26
C ILE A 122 -13.49 0.89 11.87
N GLU A 123 -13.10 0.47 13.06
CA GLU A 123 -13.69 -0.69 13.73
C GLU A 123 -15.17 -0.47 14.08
N ASN A 124 -15.49 0.67 14.68
CA ASN A 124 -16.86 0.95 15.14
C ASN A 124 -17.86 1.19 14.00
N TYR A 125 -17.44 1.85 12.92
CA TYR A 125 -18.37 2.22 11.84
C TYR A 125 -18.32 1.30 10.61
N LEU A 126 -17.23 0.57 10.43
CA LEU A 126 -17.06 -0.29 9.27
C LEU A 126 -16.92 -1.78 9.64
N GLY A 127 -16.68 -2.10 10.91
CA GLY A 127 -16.43 -3.48 11.35
C GLY A 127 -15.13 -4.08 10.78
N CYS A 128 -14.24 -3.24 10.24
CA CYS A 128 -12.97 -3.68 9.68
C CYS A 128 -11.91 -3.81 10.77
N ARG A 129 -11.03 -4.80 10.64
CA ARG A 129 -9.83 -4.89 11.47
C ARG A 129 -8.73 -3.97 10.97
N THR A 130 -8.08 -3.29 11.89
CA THR A 130 -6.91 -2.48 11.61
C THR A 130 -5.69 -3.03 12.35
N LYS A 131 -4.59 -3.22 11.62
CA LYS A 131 -3.30 -3.62 12.16
C LYS A 131 -2.31 -2.48 12.04
N VAL A 132 -1.80 -2.00 13.16
CA VAL A 132 -0.87 -0.88 13.18
C VAL A 132 0.57 -1.37 13.08
N LEU A 133 1.22 -1.11 11.98
CA LEU A 133 2.61 -1.48 11.74
C LEU A 133 3.59 -0.64 12.56
N GLY A 134 3.25 0.62 12.82
CA GLY A 134 4.08 1.51 13.64
C GLY A 134 4.02 2.96 13.21
N GLY A 135 5.01 3.74 13.68
CA GLY A 135 5.16 5.15 13.33
C GLY A 135 6.57 5.48 12.91
N ILE A 136 6.70 6.32 11.90
CA ILE A 136 7.98 6.88 11.44
C ILE A 136 8.03 8.35 11.85
N ARG A 137 9.09 8.74 12.55
CA ARG A 137 9.27 10.12 13.00
C ARG A 137 9.51 11.07 11.84
N LYS A 138 8.98 12.27 11.99
CA LYS A 138 9.31 13.38 11.10
C LYS A 138 10.79 13.75 11.31
N ILE A 139 11.52 13.82 10.21
CA ILE A 139 12.90 14.29 10.18
C ILE A 139 12.96 15.56 9.36
N ASN A 140 13.80 16.50 9.79
CA ASN A 140 14.01 17.78 9.11
C ASN A 140 15.33 17.73 8.34
N ILE A 141 15.35 17.00 7.25
CA ILE A 141 16.46 16.92 6.31
C ILE A 141 15.97 17.22 4.91
N SER A 142 16.85 17.74 4.04
CA SER A 142 16.51 17.94 2.63
C SER A 142 16.36 16.63 1.89
N ALA A 143 15.60 16.64 0.79
CA ALA A 143 15.41 15.44 -0.03
C ALA A 143 16.74 14.83 -0.50
N GLY A 144 17.71 15.66 -0.92
CA GLY A 144 19.04 15.19 -1.36
C GLY A 144 19.92 14.62 -0.23
N GLN A 145 19.57 14.84 1.03
CA GLN A 145 20.27 14.26 2.18
C GLN A 145 19.58 13.00 2.72
N PHE A 146 18.35 12.74 2.28
CA PHE A 146 17.53 11.64 2.79
C PHE A 146 18.19 10.29 2.52
N ASP A 147 18.60 10.04 1.29
CA ASP A 147 19.20 8.77 0.88
C ASP A 147 20.50 8.50 1.67
N LYS A 148 21.36 9.51 1.76
CA LYS A 148 22.57 9.40 2.57
C LYS A 148 22.24 9.14 4.04
N TYR A 149 21.30 9.87 4.62
CA TYR A 149 20.88 9.69 6.01
C TYR A 149 20.26 8.32 6.26
N PHE A 150 19.48 7.80 5.30
CA PHE A 150 18.83 6.50 5.41
C PHE A 150 19.79 5.34 5.17
N LEU A 151 20.74 5.49 4.21
CA LEU A 151 21.67 4.41 3.80
C LEU A 151 22.99 4.40 4.59
N ASP A 152 23.30 5.44 5.34
CA ASP A 152 24.61 5.69 6.00
C ASP A 152 24.91 4.74 7.17
N GLY A 153 24.39 3.50 7.15
CA GLY A 153 24.79 2.40 8.06
C GLY A 153 24.75 2.70 9.57
N GLY A 154 24.47 3.96 9.94
CA GLY A 154 24.30 4.41 11.30
C GLY A 154 22.94 3.97 11.86
N LYS A 155 22.88 3.60 13.13
CA LYS A 155 21.61 3.28 13.83
C LYS A 155 20.86 4.59 14.16
N ASN A 156 20.47 5.34 13.13
CA ASN A 156 19.64 6.51 13.35
C ASN A 156 18.18 6.14 13.66
N ASP A 157 17.45 7.05 14.28
CA ASP A 157 16.06 6.83 14.71
C ASP A 157 15.13 6.41 13.54
N LEU A 158 15.40 6.91 12.33
CA LEU A 158 14.62 6.58 11.15
C LEU A 158 14.78 5.10 10.78
N GLN A 159 16.03 4.64 10.66
CA GLN A 159 16.32 3.23 10.37
C GLN A 159 15.78 2.31 11.45
N VAL A 160 15.94 2.68 12.72
CA VAL A 160 15.40 1.88 13.84
C VAL A 160 13.87 1.75 13.75
N ASN A 161 13.18 2.86 13.46
CA ASN A 161 11.73 2.83 13.32
C ASN A 161 11.29 2.06 12.07
N PHE A 162 11.98 2.26 10.95
CA PHE A 162 11.71 1.55 9.71
C PHE A 162 11.91 0.04 9.86
N ASN A 163 13.02 -0.39 10.46
CA ASN A 163 13.30 -1.80 10.71
C ASN A 163 12.24 -2.46 11.62
N LYS A 164 11.71 -1.73 12.61
CA LYS A 164 10.61 -2.23 13.44
C LYS A 164 9.32 -2.43 12.64
N VAL A 165 9.01 -1.50 11.73
CA VAL A 165 7.85 -1.61 10.83
C VAL A 165 8.03 -2.80 9.89
N MET A 166 9.20 -2.90 9.26
CA MET A 166 9.52 -4.02 8.35
C MET A 166 9.44 -5.37 9.06
N LYS A 167 10.00 -5.48 10.27
CA LYS A 167 9.89 -6.71 11.05
C LYS A 167 8.44 -7.11 11.30
N ARG A 168 7.59 -6.19 11.74
CA ARG A 168 6.15 -6.48 11.96
C ARG A 168 5.46 -6.92 10.67
N LEU A 169 5.77 -6.26 9.57
CA LEU A 169 5.21 -6.63 8.26
C LEU A 169 5.66 -8.03 7.85
N THR A 170 6.95 -8.34 7.96
CA THR A 170 7.48 -9.66 7.59
C THR A 170 6.98 -10.76 8.51
N ASP A 171 6.86 -10.52 9.82
CA ASP A 171 6.30 -11.49 10.77
C ASP A 171 4.84 -11.86 10.40
N GLU A 172 4.05 -10.89 9.92
CA GLU A 172 2.69 -11.13 9.44
C GLU A 172 2.62 -11.82 8.08
N LEU A 173 3.61 -11.64 7.22
CA LEU A 173 3.69 -12.28 5.91
C LEU A 173 4.19 -13.72 6.02
N SER A 174 5.07 -14.02 6.98
CA SER A 174 5.66 -15.36 7.18
C SER A 174 4.63 -16.43 7.58
N GLY A 175 3.46 -16.04 8.06
CA GLY A 175 2.38 -16.96 8.46
C GLY A 175 1.49 -17.47 7.34
N LYS A 176 1.61 -16.98 6.11
CA LYS A 176 0.76 -17.37 4.98
C LYS A 176 1.52 -17.31 3.66
N ARG A 177 2.14 -18.39 3.27
CA ARG A 177 2.37 -18.67 1.84
C ARG A 177 1.02 -19.11 1.24
N ILE A 178 0.26 -18.16 0.73
CA ILE A 178 -0.90 -18.44 -0.12
C ILE A 178 -0.69 -17.68 -1.42
N ILE A 179 0.29 -18.13 -2.19
CA ILE A 179 0.39 -17.75 -3.60
C ILE A 179 -0.17 -18.95 -4.36
N GLY A 180 -1.37 -18.86 -4.86
CA GLY A 180 -1.83 -19.83 -5.83
C GLY A 180 -3.32 -20.11 -5.97
N GLU A 181 -4.17 -19.89 -4.96
CA GLU A 181 -5.57 -20.32 -5.05
C GLU A 181 -6.62 -19.21 -5.14
N ILE A 182 -6.25 -17.95 -4.86
CA ILE A 182 -7.23 -16.86 -4.73
C ILE A 182 -7.22 -15.91 -5.94
N ILE A 183 -6.12 -15.86 -6.68
CA ILE A 183 -5.91 -14.88 -7.75
C ILE A 183 -6.86 -15.03 -8.94
N PRO A 184 -7.12 -16.23 -9.50
CA PRO A 184 -8.00 -16.37 -10.66
C PRO A 184 -9.46 -16.02 -10.38
N ASN A 185 -9.98 -16.36 -9.20
CA ASN A 185 -11.39 -16.15 -8.87
C ASN A 185 -11.73 -14.69 -8.58
N ARG A 186 -10.84 -13.94 -7.91
CA ARG A 186 -11.09 -12.51 -7.63
C ARG A 186 -11.06 -11.65 -8.89
N ALA A 187 -10.15 -11.90 -9.81
CA ALA A 187 -10.08 -11.15 -11.06
C ALA A 187 -11.34 -11.36 -11.93
N GLN A 188 -11.87 -12.57 -11.99
CA GLN A 188 -13.10 -12.85 -12.73
C GLN A 188 -14.35 -12.24 -12.10
N GLU A 189 -14.49 -12.28 -10.78
CA GLU A 189 -15.62 -11.66 -10.07
C GLU A 189 -15.65 -10.12 -10.26
N PHE A 190 -14.49 -9.45 -10.40
CA PHE A 190 -14.43 -8.01 -10.66
C PHE A 190 -14.82 -7.63 -12.08
N ILE A 191 -14.50 -8.48 -13.06
CA ILE A 191 -14.82 -8.23 -14.48
C ILE A 191 -16.32 -8.44 -14.74
N GLU A 192 -16.96 -9.39 -14.06
CA GLU A 192 -18.38 -9.71 -14.27
C GLU A 192 -19.36 -8.71 -13.58
N GLN A 193 -18.94 -8.02 -12.52
CA GLN A 193 -19.80 -7.05 -11.82
C GLN A 193 -19.95 -5.70 -12.52
N ASP A 194 -19.13 -5.38 -13.50
CA ASP A 194 -19.18 -4.11 -14.25
C ASP A 194 -19.98 -4.18 -15.55
N VAL A 195 -20.64 -5.31 -15.86
CA VAL A 195 -21.43 -5.51 -17.11
C VAL A 195 -22.94 -5.32 -16.91
N HIS A 196 -23.37 -4.89 -15.71
CA HIS A 196 -24.79 -4.61 -15.43
C HIS A 196 -25.03 -3.20 -14.90
#